data_1d42e03249368755aec7c27767d6048a
#
_entry.id   1d42e03249368755aec7c27767d6048a
#
_cell.length_a   1.000
_cell.length_b   1.000
_cell.length_c   1.000
_cell.angle_alpha   90.00
_cell.angle_beta   90.00
_cell.angle_gamma   90.00
#
_symmetry.space_group_name_H-M   'P 1'
#
loop_
_entity.id
_entity.type
_entity.pdbx_description
1 polymer ?
#
loop_
_entity_poly.entity_id
_entity_poly.type
_entity_poly.pdbx_seq_one_letter_code
_entity_poly.pdbx_strand_id
1 'polypeptide(L)'
;MVIDKFTEVANAQEAAKLKSNCDYKPAANSKQAVDNFNAVYGALNDVGAAWLLKGIALEALGKPDEAQAAYGRAVYDYWCGYIKNPYGGYWSVRILGETLIKPSYSNP
;
A
#
# COMPACT_ATOMS: atom_id res chain seq x y z
N MET A 1 2.49 16.02 -13.16
CA MET A 1 2.70 14.62 -13.52
C MET A 1 1.56 13.77 -12.99
N VAL A 2 1.13 12.78 -13.75
CA VAL A 2 -0.02 11.93 -13.37
C VAL A 2 0.16 11.29 -11.99
N ILE A 3 1.39 10.86 -11.68
CA ILE A 3 1.71 10.23 -10.39
C ILE A 3 1.43 11.17 -9.22
N ASP A 4 1.71 12.48 -9.37
CA ASP A 4 1.50 13.45 -8.30
C ASP A 4 0.02 13.61 -7.98
N LYS A 5 -0.84 13.60 -9.01
CA LYS A 5 -2.28 13.68 -8.82
C LYS A 5 -2.82 12.45 -8.08
N PHE A 6 -2.37 11.26 -8.48
CA PHE A 6 -2.73 10.02 -7.78
C PHE A 6 -2.24 10.04 -6.34
N THR A 7 -1.05 10.56 -6.11
CA THR A 7 -0.49 10.67 -4.76
C THR A 7 -1.32 11.59 -3.88
N GLU A 8 -1.76 12.73 -4.40
CA GLU A 8 -2.64 13.64 -3.65
C GLU A 8 -3.94 12.97 -3.26
N VAL A 9 -4.57 12.25 -4.18
CA VAL A 9 -5.82 11.53 -3.91
C VAL A 9 -5.57 10.40 -2.91
N ALA A 10 -4.48 9.65 -3.07
CA ALA A 10 -4.12 8.57 -2.15
C ALA A 10 -3.90 9.10 -0.74
N ASN A 11 -3.22 10.23 -0.59
CA ASN A 11 -2.96 10.85 0.72
C ASN A 11 -4.27 11.28 1.39
N ALA A 12 -5.20 11.84 0.63
CA ALA A 12 -6.51 12.23 1.14
C ALA A 12 -7.32 11.00 1.58
N GLN A 13 -7.26 9.92 0.81
CA GLN A 13 -7.95 8.67 1.15
C GLN A 13 -7.34 8.01 2.39
N GLU A 14 -6.02 8.05 2.52
CA GLU A 14 -5.34 7.54 3.72
C GLU A 14 -5.80 8.32 4.95
N ALA A 15 -5.80 9.65 4.90
CA ALA A 15 -6.25 10.49 6.01
C ALA A 15 -7.72 10.21 6.38
N ALA A 16 -8.58 10.05 5.39
CA ALA A 16 -10.00 9.76 5.62
C ALA A 16 -10.18 8.37 6.25
N LYS A 17 -9.45 7.38 5.76
CA LYS A 17 -9.56 6.01 6.28
C LYS A 17 -9.00 5.87 7.69
N LEU A 18 -7.94 6.61 8.02
CA LEU A 18 -7.41 6.67 9.39
C LEU A 18 -8.46 7.15 10.38
N LYS A 19 -9.30 8.08 9.97
CA LYS A 19 -10.35 8.65 10.82
C LYS A 19 -11.59 7.75 10.95
N SER A 20 -11.79 6.84 9.98
CA SER A 20 -12.96 5.97 9.97
C SER A 20 -12.61 4.54 10.39
N ASN A 21 -12.11 3.74 9.45
CA ASN A 21 -11.75 2.35 9.73
C ASN A 21 -10.57 1.92 8.86
N CYS A 22 -9.37 2.14 9.38
CA CYS A 22 -8.12 1.82 8.70
C CYS A 22 -8.05 0.34 8.28
N ASP A 23 -8.60 -0.55 9.09
CA ASP A 23 -8.52 -1.99 8.85
C ASP A 23 -9.64 -2.53 7.96
N TYR A 24 -10.56 -1.66 7.54
CA TYR A 24 -11.67 -2.11 6.70
C TYR A 24 -11.18 -2.64 5.35
N LYS A 25 -11.67 -3.80 5.00
CA LYS A 25 -11.58 -4.39 3.68
C LYS A 25 -12.86 -5.18 3.40
N PRO A 26 -13.35 -5.21 2.15
CA PRO A 26 -14.58 -5.94 1.84
C PRO A 26 -14.34 -7.45 1.79
N ALA A 27 -15.42 -8.21 1.95
CA ALA A 27 -15.39 -9.65 1.68
C ALA A 27 -15.10 -9.86 0.19
N ALA A 28 -14.17 -10.76 -0.12
CA ALA A 28 -13.73 -10.99 -1.50
C ALA A 28 -14.83 -11.52 -2.41
N ASN A 29 -15.86 -12.16 -1.84
CA ASN A 29 -16.97 -12.74 -2.60
C ASN A 29 -18.12 -11.76 -2.86
N SER A 30 -18.02 -10.52 -2.38
CA SER A 30 -19.03 -9.49 -2.62
C SER A 30 -18.53 -8.51 -3.67
N LYS A 31 -18.98 -8.69 -4.93
CA LYS A 31 -18.56 -7.82 -6.03
C LYS A 31 -18.93 -6.37 -5.76
N GLN A 32 -20.14 -6.11 -5.24
CA GLN A 32 -20.57 -4.74 -4.95
C GLN A 32 -19.69 -4.08 -3.87
N ALA A 33 -19.38 -4.81 -2.80
CA ALA A 33 -18.52 -4.28 -1.76
C ALA A 33 -17.11 -4.01 -2.27
N VAL A 34 -16.56 -4.89 -3.12
CA VAL A 34 -15.26 -4.70 -3.74
C VAL A 34 -15.26 -3.48 -4.66
N ASP A 35 -16.28 -3.34 -5.50
CA ASP A 35 -16.39 -2.19 -6.42
C ASP A 35 -16.48 -0.87 -5.63
N ASN A 36 -17.27 -0.84 -4.56
CA ASN A 36 -17.39 0.34 -3.71
C ASN A 36 -16.07 0.67 -3.02
N PHE A 37 -15.38 -0.33 -2.51
CA PHE A 37 -14.08 -0.15 -1.87
C PHE A 37 -13.05 0.43 -2.85
N ASN A 38 -12.99 -0.10 -4.06
CA ASN A 38 -12.09 0.40 -5.09
C ASN A 38 -12.43 1.84 -5.51
N ALA A 39 -13.71 2.18 -5.56
CA ALA A 39 -14.13 3.54 -5.89
C ALA A 39 -13.70 4.54 -4.82
N VAL A 40 -13.76 4.16 -3.55
CA VAL A 40 -13.45 5.07 -2.42
C VAL A 40 -11.96 5.09 -2.09
N TYR A 41 -11.27 3.94 -2.14
CA TYR A 41 -9.90 3.80 -1.67
C TYR A 41 -8.92 3.27 -2.73
N GLY A 42 -9.34 3.24 -4.00
CA GLY A 42 -8.51 2.67 -5.07
C GLY A 42 -7.15 3.35 -5.20
N ALA A 43 -7.11 4.69 -5.16
CA ALA A 43 -5.85 5.42 -5.29
C ALA A 43 -4.90 5.12 -4.12
N LEU A 44 -5.41 5.09 -2.90
CA LEU A 44 -4.63 4.71 -1.71
C LEU A 44 -4.00 3.34 -1.90
N ASN A 45 -4.81 2.36 -2.29
CA ASN A 45 -4.34 0.99 -2.47
C ASN A 45 -3.32 0.89 -3.61
N ASP A 46 -3.58 1.53 -4.72
CA ASP A 46 -2.70 1.49 -5.90
C ASP A 46 -1.36 2.16 -5.64
N VAL A 47 -1.35 3.31 -4.98
CA VAL A 47 -0.10 4.02 -4.68
C VAL A 47 0.71 3.24 -3.64
N GLY A 48 0.06 2.70 -2.61
CA GLY A 48 0.75 1.85 -1.64
C GLY A 48 1.38 0.62 -2.31
N ALA A 49 0.63 -0.05 -3.18
CA ALA A 49 1.14 -1.19 -3.94
C ALA A 49 2.32 -0.79 -4.84
N ALA A 50 2.23 0.37 -5.49
CA ALA A 50 3.29 0.84 -6.38
C ALA A 50 4.61 1.04 -5.64
N TRP A 51 4.59 1.57 -4.42
CA TRP A 51 5.80 1.72 -3.61
C TRP A 51 6.40 0.37 -3.22
N LEU A 52 5.57 -0.62 -2.88
CA LEU A 52 6.07 -1.98 -2.59
C LEU A 52 6.70 -2.61 -3.82
N LEU A 53 6.06 -2.49 -4.98
CA LEU A 53 6.59 -3.04 -6.24
C LEU A 53 7.88 -2.33 -6.65
N LYS A 54 7.96 -1.03 -6.44
CA LYS A 54 9.19 -0.28 -6.69
C LYS A 54 10.34 -0.80 -5.84
N GLY A 55 10.06 -1.06 -4.56
CA GLY A 55 11.07 -1.62 -3.66
C GLY A 55 11.54 -3.00 -4.11
N ILE A 56 10.62 -3.86 -4.51
CA ILE A 56 10.95 -5.20 -5.00
C ILE A 56 11.83 -5.11 -6.25
N ALA A 57 11.49 -4.23 -7.19
CA ALA A 57 12.28 -4.01 -8.40
C ALA A 57 13.67 -3.48 -8.07
N LEU A 58 13.78 -2.55 -7.11
CA LEU A 58 15.07 -2.01 -6.69
C LEU A 58 15.96 -3.07 -6.04
N GLU A 59 15.39 -3.98 -5.25
CA GLU A 59 16.18 -5.11 -4.72
C GLU A 59 16.72 -5.99 -5.86
N ALA A 60 15.89 -6.28 -6.85
CA ALA A 60 16.29 -7.07 -8.00
C ALA A 60 17.40 -6.40 -8.81
N LEU A 61 17.46 -5.06 -8.78
CA LEU A 61 18.50 -4.27 -9.45
C LEU A 61 19.76 -4.10 -8.60
N GLY A 62 19.80 -4.68 -7.40
CA GLY A 62 20.95 -4.56 -6.50
C GLY A 62 21.04 -3.21 -5.80
N LYS A 63 19.90 -2.57 -5.54
CA LYS A 63 19.83 -1.28 -4.85
C LYS A 63 19.06 -1.41 -3.53
N PRO A 64 19.63 -2.11 -2.53
CA PRO A 64 18.90 -2.44 -1.31
C PRO A 64 18.53 -1.21 -0.46
N ASP A 65 19.35 -0.17 -0.43
CA ASP A 65 19.05 1.03 0.35
C ASP A 65 17.84 1.77 -0.21
N GLU A 66 17.79 1.93 -1.53
CA GLU A 66 16.65 2.57 -2.21
C GLU A 66 15.39 1.70 -2.06
N ALA A 67 15.55 0.36 -2.11
CA ALA A 67 14.43 -0.56 -1.90
C ALA A 67 13.82 -0.38 -0.51
N GLN A 68 14.66 -0.31 0.53
CA GLN A 68 14.18 -0.13 1.90
C GLN A 68 13.46 1.21 2.07
N ALA A 69 13.95 2.26 1.42
CA ALA A 69 13.26 3.56 1.43
C ALA A 69 11.89 3.47 0.79
N ALA A 70 11.75 2.73 -0.33
CA ALA A 70 10.46 2.54 -1.00
C ALA A 70 9.47 1.76 -0.11
N TYR A 71 9.92 0.71 0.56
CA TYR A 71 9.08 -0.05 1.50
C TYR A 71 8.63 0.84 2.66
N GLY A 72 9.53 1.68 3.17
CA GLY A 72 9.19 2.64 4.23
C GLY A 72 8.10 3.61 3.80
N ARG A 73 8.15 4.11 2.57
CA ARG A 73 7.11 4.98 2.02
C ARG A 73 5.75 4.27 2.00
N ALA A 74 5.72 3.02 1.56
CA ALA A 74 4.49 2.25 1.54
C ALA A 74 3.90 2.09 2.94
N VAL A 75 4.73 1.68 3.90
CA VAL A 75 4.28 1.41 5.27
C VAL A 75 3.82 2.68 5.98
N TYR A 76 4.62 3.75 5.91
CA TYR A 76 4.35 4.95 6.72
C TYR A 76 3.33 5.89 6.09
N ASP A 77 3.31 6.01 4.77
CA ASP A 77 2.42 6.95 4.10
C ASP A 77 1.09 6.32 3.67
N TYR A 78 1.04 4.99 3.52
CA TYR A 78 -0.12 4.27 3.03
C TYR A 78 -0.50 3.11 3.96
N TRP A 79 -0.45 3.38 5.25
CA TRP A 79 -0.69 2.44 6.34
C TRP A 79 -2.02 1.70 6.22
N CYS A 80 -3.07 2.39 5.77
CA CYS A 80 -4.42 1.84 5.65
C CYS A 80 -4.69 1.17 4.30
N GLY A 81 -3.70 1.07 3.41
CA GLY A 81 -3.87 0.48 2.09
C GLY A 81 -3.99 -1.03 2.11
N TYR A 82 -4.69 -1.56 1.13
CA TYR A 82 -4.84 -3.00 0.92
C TYR A 82 -4.61 -3.36 -0.54
N ILE A 83 -3.97 -4.50 -0.78
CA ILE A 83 -3.68 -5.02 -2.11
C ILE A 83 -4.51 -6.28 -2.31
N LYS A 84 -5.20 -6.38 -3.45
CA LYS A 84 -5.99 -7.56 -3.76
C LYS A 84 -5.07 -8.77 -3.94
N ASN A 85 -5.35 -9.83 -3.17
CA ASN A 85 -4.66 -11.11 -3.31
C ASN A 85 -5.29 -11.88 -4.48
N PRO A 86 -4.50 -12.30 -5.48
CA PRO A 86 -5.05 -13.04 -6.63
C PRO A 86 -5.73 -14.38 -6.25
N TYR A 87 -5.40 -14.90 -5.07
CA TYR A 87 -6.01 -16.14 -4.57
C TYR A 87 -7.22 -15.90 -3.68
N GLY A 88 -7.63 -14.64 -3.49
CA GLY A 88 -8.77 -14.24 -2.68
C GLY A 88 -8.38 -13.39 -1.50
N GLY A 89 -9.28 -12.47 -1.11
CA GLY A 89 -9.02 -11.56 0.00
C GLY A 89 -8.06 -10.44 -0.33
N TYR A 90 -7.49 -9.83 0.71
CA TYR A 90 -6.61 -8.67 0.60
C TYR A 90 -5.40 -8.81 1.50
N TRP A 91 -4.27 -8.32 1.02
CA TRP A 91 -3.06 -8.14 1.82
C TRP A 91 -2.97 -6.70 2.31
N SER A 92 -2.65 -6.51 3.59
CA SER A 92 -2.38 -5.17 4.12
C SER A 92 -1.04 -4.65 3.58
N VAL A 93 -1.04 -3.41 3.08
CA VAL A 93 0.20 -2.75 2.62
C VAL A 93 1.21 -2.66 3.75
N ARG A 94 0.77 -2.28 4.96
CA ARG A 94 1.69 -2.15 6.10
C ARG A 94 2.28 -3.49 6.52
N ILE A 95 1.46 -4.53 6.60
CA ILE A 95 1.95 -5.86 7.03
C ILE A 95 2.91 -6.41 5.99
N LEU A 96 2.56 -6.34 4.71
CA LEU A 96 3.41 -6.82 3.64
C LEU A 96 4.72 -6.03 3.58
N GLY A 97 4.63 -4.69 3.70
CA GLY A 97 5.81 -3.83 3.71
C GLY A 97 6.74 -4.11 4.88
N GLU A 98 6.17 -4.31 6.09
CA GLU A 98 6.97 -4.64 7.27
C GLU A 98 7.73 -5.95 7.12
N THR A 99 7.16 -6.94 6.42
CA THR A 99 7.88 -8.19 6.17
C THR A 99 9.05 -8.02 5.20
N LEU A 100 9.01 -6.99 4.35
CA LEU A 100 10.06 -6.69 3.38
C LEU A 100 11.16 -5.79 3.95
N ILE A 101 10.86 -5.03 5.00
CA ILE A 101 11.85 -4.17 5.66
C ILE A 101 12.78 -5.04 6.50
N LYS A 102 14.09 -4.92 6.24
CA LYS A 102 15.09 -5.69 6.97
C LYS A 102 15.34 -5.07 8.34
N PRO A 103 15.54 -5.90 9.40
CA PRO A 103 15.74 -5.38 10.75
C PRO A 103 16.89 -4.37 10.89
N SER A 104 17.96 -4.52 10.11
CA SER A 104 19.09 -3.59 10.12
C SER A 104 18.71 -2.16 9.68
N TYR A 105 17.61 -1.99 8.96
CA TYR A 105 17.13 -0.69 8.50
C TYR A 105 16.03 -0.12 9.39
N SER A 106 15.29 -0.97 10.10
CA SER A 106 14.22 -0.55 10.99
C SER A 106 14.73 -0.16 12.38
N ASN A 107 15.98 -0.44 12.66
CA ASN A 107 16.62 -0.21 13.96
C ASN A 107 17.90 0.59 13.74
N PRO A 108 17.82 1.92 13.64
CA PRO A 108 19.00 2.75 13.41
C PRO A 108 20.01 2.72 14.56
#